data_0652af894a202960b4000bbc8d8d68dc
#
_entry.id   0652af894a202960b4000bbc8d8d68dc
#
_cell.length_a   1.000
_cell.length_b   1.000
_cell.length_c   1.000
_cell.angle_alpha   90.00
_cell.angle_beta   90.00
_cell.angle_gamma   90.00
#
_symmetry.space_group_name_H-M   'P 1'
#
loop_
_entity.id
_entity.type
_entity.pdbx_description
1 polymer ?
#
loop_
_entity_poly.entity_id
_entity_poly.type
_entity_poly.pdbx_seq_one_letter_code
_entity_poly.pdbx_strand_id
1 'polypeptide(L)'
;GTFQKMRRIVRDMGQKLGRRAKLTIIGEDTEIDKTIVDAISDPIMHIVRNSMDHGIEPDEQMRIAAGKNPEGEIILSAQNTGSEVIIRIEDDGEGVDCDAVLRKAIRQGLANPDTDYSQREIINFLMMPGFSTNTEVTEFSGRGVGMDVVKKNIESVGGIVLMTSEFGKGTCTTLKIPLTTAIMDGMEVSVGDSIFTIPLQNIRQSFNASEAEVIHDAMQGEMISKMDNFYPVVRLHELYGLQPK
;
A
#
# COMPACT_ATOMS: atom_id res chain seq x y z
N GLY A 1 -4.35 10.14 23.49
CA GLY A 1 -4.15 8.97 22.65
C GLY A 1 -3.94 9.35 21.20
N THR A 2 -3.57 8.37 20.37
CA THR A 2 -3.25 8.53 18.94
C THR A 2 -4.42 9.15 18.17
N PHE A 3 -5.65 8.71 18.44
CA PHE A 3 -6.85 9.22 17.78
C PHE A 3 -7.15 10.71 18.06
N GLN A 4 -6.83 11.19 19.25
CA GLN A 4 -7.01 12.63 19.56
C GLN A 4 -6.02 13.52 18.81
N LYS A 5 -4.79 13.01 18.55
CA LYS A 5 -3.83 13.72 17.70
C LYS A 5 -4.37 13.90 16.28
N MET A 6 -5.10 12.91 15.75
CA MET A 6 -5.67 12.96 14.40
C MET A 6 -6.78 13.98 14.27
N ARG A 7 -7.67 14.12 15.28
CA ARG A 7 -8.67 15.20 15.31
C ARG A 7 -8.04 16.57 15.20
N ARG A 8 -6.92 16.77 15.92
CA ARG A 8 -6.19 18.03 15.86
C ARG A 8 -5.57 18.25 14.48
N ILE A 9 -4.96 17.21 13.89
CA ILE A 9 -4.35 17.29 12.56
C ILE A 9 -5.38 17.66 11.49
N VAL A 10 -6.53 17.00 11.46
CA VAL A 10 -7.60 17.32 10.49
C VAL A 10 -8.05 18.77 10.63
N ARG A 11 -8.26 19.24 11.84
CA ARG A 11 -8.63 20.64 12.10
C ARG A 11 -7.55 21.64 11.65
N ASP A 12 -6.30 21.38 12.04
CA ASP A 12 -5.18 22.30 11.76
C ASP A 12 -4.89 22.32 10.24
N MET A 13 -5.00 21.18 9.57
CA MET A 13 -4.89 21.08 8.10
C MET A 13 -6.06 21.76 7.40
N GLY A 14 -7.28 21.56 7.88
CA GLY A 14 -8.46 22.20 7.32
C GLY A 14 -8.32 23.73 7.30
N GLN A 15 -7.83 24.31 8.41
CA GLN A 15 -7.55 25.75 8.49
C GLN A 15 -6.48 26.21 7.50
N LYS A 16 -5.39 25.43 7.34
CA LYS A 16 -4.27 25.81 6.46
C LYS A 16 -4.58 25.61 4.97
N LEU A 17 -5.31 24.54 4.63
CA LEU A 17 -5.68 24.24 3.24
C LEU A 17 -6.95 24.98 2.80
N GLY A 18 -7.63 25.68 3.72
CA GLY A 18 -8.93 26.29 3.44
C GLY A 18 -10.05 25.26 3.16
N ARG A 19 -9.87 24.01 3.60
CA ARG A 19 -10.83 22.91 3.40
C ARG A 19 -11.57 22.63 4.68
N ARG A 20 -12.89 22.43 4.58
CA ARG A 20 -13.72 22.04 5.72
C ARG A 20 -13.94 20.55 5.70
N ALA A 21 -13.43 19.86 6.74
CA ALA A 21 -13.70 18.45 6.95
C ALA A 21 -13.76 18.12 8.44
N LYS A 22 -14.62 17.19 8.80
CA LYS A 22 -14.70 16.61 10.14
C LYS A 22 -14.06 15.23 10.16
N LEU A 23 -13.50 14.83 11.29
CA LEU A 23 -13.03 13.48 11.56
C LEU A 23 -13.99 12.78 12.52
N THR A 24 -14.63 11.72 12.04
CA THR A 24 -15.43 10.79 12.85
C THR A 24 -14.58 9.57 13.21
N ILE A 25 -14.56 9.20 14.50
CA ILE A 25 -13.79 8.03 14.98
C ILE A 25 -14.78 7.00 15.51
N ILE A 26 -14.66 5.75 15.06
CA ILE A 26 -15.48 4.61 15.44
C ILE A 26 -14.56 3.52 16.00
N GLY A 27 -14.92 2.94 17.16
CA GLY A 27 -14.12 1.91 17.81
C GLY A 27 -12.89 2.48 18.54
N GLU A 28 -13.02 3.69 19.13
CA GLU A 28 -11.95 4.34 19.90
C GLU A 28 -11.47 3.48 21.09
N ASP A 29 -12.36 2.60 21.60
CA ASP A 29 -12.08 1.68 22.73
C ASP A 29 -11.50 0.33 22.27
N THR A 30 -11.17 0.17 20.98
CA THR A 30 -10.59 -1.09 20.48
C THR A 30 -9.24 -1.33 21.14
N GLU A 31 -9.10 -2.46 21.83
CA GLU A 31 -7.84 -2.88 22.43
C GLU A 31 -6.85 -3.28 21.34
N ILE A 32 -5.75 -2.54 21.24
CA ILE A 32 -4.66 -2.76 20.29
C ILE A 32 -3.34 -2.72 21.07
N ASP A 33 -2.47 -3.67 20.81
CA ASP A 33 -1.14 -3.69 21.40
C ASP A 33 -0.37 -2.40 21.11
N LYS A 34 0.40 -1.93 22.11
CA LYS A 34 1.14 -0.66 21.99
C LYS A 34 2.13 -0.68 20.83
N THR A 35 2.80 -1.79 20.58
CA THR A 35 3.76 -1.93 19.47
C THR A 35 3.09 -1.75 18.12
N ILE A 36 1.88 -2.27 17.96
CA ILE A 36 1.07 -2.08 16.76
C ILE A 36 0.64 -0.62 16.65
N VAL A 37 0.14 -0.03 17.74
CA VAL A 37 -0.26 1.39 17.77
C VAL A 37 0.89 2.31 17.35
N ASP A 38 2.09 2.05 17.84
CA ASP A 38 3.29 2.84 17.51
C ASP A 38 3.64 2.68 16.01
N ALA A 39 3.55 1.47 15.47
CA ALA A 39 3.87 1.19 14.06
C ALA A 39 2.86 1.78 13.07
N ILE A 40 1.57 1.85 13.44
CA ILE A 40 0.50 2.31 12.53
C ILE A 40 0.21 3.80 12.64
N SER A 41 0.67 4.47 13.69
CA SER A 41 0.34 5.88 13.94
C SER A 41 0.76 6.79 12.79
N ASP A 42 1.99 6.67 12.30
CA ASP A 42 2.49 7.47 11.18
C ASP A 42 1.80 7.11 9.85
N PRO A 43 1.63 5.81 9.48
CA PRO A 43 0.79 5.39 8.37
C PRO A 43 -0.61 6.01 8.37
N ILE A 44 -1.35 5.92 9.48
CA ILE A 44 -2.70 6.48 9.56
C ILE A 44 -2.69 8.00 9.40
N MET A 45 -1.75 8.69 10.07
CA MET A 45 -1.59 10.14 9.91
C MET A 45 -1.34 10.54 8.46
N HIS A 46 -0.54 9.73 7.73
CA HIS A 46 -0.28 9.99 6.32
C HIS A 46 -1.53 9.80 5.45
N ILE A 47 -2.29 8.73 5.68
CA ILE A 47 -3.54 8.46 4.94
C ILE A 47 -4.55 9.59 5.21
N VAL A 48 -4.77 9.97 6.48
CA VAL A 48 -5.68 11.08 6.84
C VAL A 48 -5.23 12.39 6.18
N ARG A 49 -3.92 12.63 6.11
CA ARG A 49 -3.39 13.79 5.41
C ARG A 49 -3.66 13.74 3.91
N ASN A 50 -3.51 12.59 3.28
CA ASN A 50 -3.83 12.42 1.86
C ASN A 50 -5.32 12.66 1.59
N SER A 51 -6.21 12.17 2.46
CA SER A 51 -7.64 12.47 2.37
C SER A 51 -7.91 13.97 2.44
N MET A 52 -7.24 14.69 3.35
CA MET A 52 -7.37 16.14 3.47
C MET A 52 -6.78 16.91 2.30
N ASP A 53 -5.63 16.48 1.76
CA ASP A 53 -4.87 17.23 0.75
C ASP A 53 -5.32 16.90 -0.68
N HIS A 54 -5.73 15.68 -0.92
CA HIS A 54 -6.07 15.18 -2.26
C HIS A 54 -7.48 14.60 -2.37
N GLY A 55 -8.05 14.10 -1.26
CA GLY A 55 -9.38 13.50 -1.25
C GLY A 55 -10.50 14.55 -1.21
N ILE A 56 -10.54 15.34 -0.14
CA ILE A 56 -11.61 16.32 0.07
C ILE A 56 -11.49 17.46 -0.95
N GLU A 57 -12.58 17.83 -1.55
CA GLU A 57 -12.65 18.93 -2.52
C GLU A 57 -12.23 20.27 -1.86
N PRO A 58 -11.53 21.14 -2.60
CA PRO A 58 -11.00 22.39 -2.05
C PRO A 58 -12.08 23.43 -1.77
N ASP A 59 -13.22 23.34 -2.44
CA ASP A 59 -14.30 24.33 -2.38
C ASP A 59 -15.63 23.67 -1.99
N GLU A 60 -16.31 24.27 -0.99
CA GLU A 60 -17.65 23.87 -0.56
C GLU A 60 -18.67 23.89 -1.72
N GLN A 61 -18.54 24.84 -2.65
CA GLN A 61 -19.45 24.95 -3.80
C GLN A 61 -19.30 23.75 -4.75
N MET A 62 -18.08 23.23 -4.92
CA MET A 62 -17.85 22.02 -5.70
C MET A 62 -18.55 20.82 -5.08
N ARG A 63 -18.50 20.69 -3.75
CA ARG A 63 -19.18 19.61 -3.02
C ARG A 63 -20.71 19.71 -3.16
N ILE A 64 -21.25 20.91 -2.97
CA ILE A 64 -22.69 21.16 -3.12
C ILE A 64 -23.16 20.85 -4.54
N ALA A 65 -22.40 21.27 -5.56
CA ALA A 65 -22.71 20.99 -6.96
C ALA A 65 -22.67 19.48 -7.27
N ALA A 66 -21.83 18.71 -6.57
CA ALA A 66 -21.78 17.26 -6.65
C ALA A 66 -22.86 16.55 -5.77
N GLY A 67 -23.74 17.32 -5.11
CA GLY A 67 -24.79 16.76 -4.23
C GLY A 67 -24.27 16.26 -2.87
N LYS A 68 -23.06 16.67 -2.47
CA LYS A 68 -22.43 16.30 -1.19
C LYS A 68 -22.66 17.35 -0.11
N ASN A 69 -22.40 16.97 1.14
CA ASN A 69 -22.35 17.91 2.25
C ASN A 69 -21.27 18.98 2.01
N PRO A 70 -21.51 20.26 2.36
CA PRO A 70 -20.50 21.31 2.27
C PRO A 70 -19.23 21.00 3.05
N GLU A 71 -19.38 20.35 4.22
CA GLU A 71 -18.28 19.87 5.04
C GLU A 71 -17.96 18.42 4.68
N GLY A 72 -16.70 18.15 4.30
CA GLY A 72 -16.22 16.80 4.04
C GLY A 72 -16.20 15.93 5.29
N GLU A 73 -16.24 14.62 5.11
CA GLU A 73 -16.15 13.68 6.22
C GLU A 73 -15.02 12.68 6.00
N ILE A 74 -14.18 12.54 7.04
CA ILE A 74 -13.20 11.46 7.12
C ILE A 74 -13.63 10.57 8.28
N ILE A 75 -13.80 9.28 8.02
CA ILE A 75 -14.18 8.28 9.02
C ILE A 75 -12.97 7.38 9.29
N LEU A 76 -12.49 7.38 10.52
CA LEU A 76 -11.48 6.45 11.01
C LEU A 76 -12.15 5.42 11.88
N SER A 77 -12.16 4.16 11.45
CA SER A 77 -12.73 3.06 12.23
C SER A 77 -11.69 2.02 12.57
N ALA A 78 -11.77 1.46 13.78
CA ALA A 78 -10.92 0.37 14.24
C ALA A 78 -11.80 -0.76 14.78
N GLN A 79 -11.46 -2.00 14.40
CA GLN A 79 -12.15 -3.19 14.83
C GLN A 79 -11.13 -4.31 15.10
N ASN A 80 -11.28 -4.98 16.26
CA ASN A 80 -10.55 -6.18 16.61
C ASN A 80 -11.42 -7.40 16.31
N THR A 81 -10.94 -8.31 15.45
CA THR A 81 -11.65 -9.55 15.08
C THR A 81 -11.20 -10.76 15.90
N GLY A 82 -10.26 -10.57 16.82
CA GLY A 82 -9.63 -11.64 17.61
C GLY A 82 -8.35 -12.17 16.96
N SER A 83 -8.26 -12.26 15.64
CA SER A 83 -7.07 -12.67 14.91
C SER A 83 -6.30 -11.50 14.27
N GLU A 84 -7.00 -10.42 13.96
CA GLU A 84 -6.43 -9.22 13.32
C GLU A 84 -7.13 -7.95 13.81
N VAL A 85 -6.42 -6.83 13.70
CA VAL A 85 -6.99 -5.49 13.80
C VAL A 85 -7.23 -4.98 12.39
N ILE A 86 -8.46 -4.55 12.14
CA ILE A 86 -8.85 -3.90 10.89
C ILE A 86 -9.05 -2.42 11.17
N ILE A 87 -8.29 -1.58 10.47
CA ILE A 87 -8.42 -0.13 10.54
C ILE A 87 -8.83 0.36 9.16
N ARG A 88 -9.89 1.18 9.10
CA ARG A 88 -10.38 1.75 7.85
C ARG A 88 -10.35 3.26 7.98
N ILE A 89 -9.85 3.91 6.95
CA ILE A 89 -9.86 5.34 6.77
C ILE A 89 -10.63 5.61 5.48
N GLU A 90 -11.78 6.24 5.62
CA GLU A 90 -12.72 6.51 4.53
C GLU A 90 -12.91 8.01 4.42
N ASP A 91 -12.83 8.56 3.22
CA ASP A 91 -13.22 9.93 2.92
C ASP A 91 -14.35 9.96 1.89
N ASP A 92 -15.18 10.99 1.97
CA ASP A 92 -16.26 11.27 1.03
C ASP A 92 -15.85 12.28 -0.06
N GLY A 93 -14.55 12.33 -0.36
CA GLY A 93 -13.95 13.26 -1.31
C GLY A 93 -14.14 12.90 -2.79
N GLU A 94 -13.29 13.46 -3.65
CA GLU A 94 -13.40 13.26 -5.10
C GLU A 94 -13.13 11.82 -5.55
N GLY A 95 -12.45 11.02 -4.72
CA GLY A 95 -11.99 9.71 -5.10
C GLY A 95 -10.81 9.77 -6.09
N VAL A 96 -10.41 8.60 -6.58
CA VAL A 96 -9.27 8.45 -7.49
C VAL A 96 -9.73 8.52 -8.93
N ASP A 97 -9.18 9.47 -9.70
CA ASP A 97 -9.29 9.48 -11.16
C ASP A 97 -8.38 8.39 -11.75
N CYS A 98 -8.96 7.22 -12.01
CA CYS A 98 -8.25 6.07 -12.56
C CYS A 98 -7.62 6.36 -13.92
N ASP A 99 -8.25 7.20 -14.75
CA ASP A 99 -7.70 7.56 -16.06
C ASP A 99 -6.43 8.41 -15.91
N ALA A 100 -6.44 9.36 -14.99
CA ALA A 100 -5.26 10.18 -14.70
C ALA A 100 -4.13 9.33 -14.10
N VAL A 101 -4.44 8.40 -13.20
CA VAL A 101 -3.48 7.46 -12.61
C VAL A 101 -2.86 6.59 -13.69
N LEU A 102 -3.67 5.98 -14.57
CA LEU A 102 -3.19 5.11 -15.65
C LEU A 102 -2.30 5.88 -16.63
N ARG A 103 -2.72 7.07 -17.05
CA ARG A 103 -1.89 7.95 -17.92
C ARG A 103 -0.54 8.26 -17.27
N LYS A 104 -0.51 8.49 -15.96
CA LYS A 104 0.75 8.73 -15.23
C LYS A 104 1.60 7.47 -15.16
N ALA A 105 1.01 6.31 -14.87
CA ALA A 105 1.70 5.02 -14.83
C ALA A 105 2.35 4.68 -16.18
N ILE A 106 1.64 4.90 -17.28
CA ILE A 106 2.18 4.71 -18.65
C ILE A 106 3.37 5.66 -18.90
N ARG A 107 3.26 6.95 -18.56
CA ARG A 107 4.37 7.91 -18.72
C ARG A 107 5.60 7.54 -17.89
N GLN A 108 5.42 6.88 -16.76
CA GLN A 108 6.52 6.42 -15.89
C GLN A 108 7.05 5.05 -16.28
N GLY A 109 6.47 4.38 -17.31
CA GLY A 109 6.87 3.04 -17.72
C GLY A 109 6.43 1.93 -16.76
N LEU A 110 5.48 2.21 -15.86
CA LEU A 110 4.94 1.26 -14.90
C LEU A 110 3.75 0.48 -15.46
N ALA A 111 3.12 0.97 -16.52
CA ALA A 111 1.98 0.35 -17.19
C ALA A 111 2.19 0.32 -18.70
N ASN A 112 1.71 -0.74 -19.35
CA ASN A 112 1.72 -0.86 -20.80
C ASN A 112 0.45 -0.22 -21.37
N PRO A 113 0.55 0.67 -22.39
CA PRO A 113 -0.61 1.33 -23.00
C PRO A 113 -1.57 0.36 -23.71
N ASP A 114 -1.10 -0.83 -24.12
CA ASP A 114 -1.87 -1.81 -24.86
C ASP A 114 -2.55 -2.85 -23.95
N THR A 115 -2.51 -2.66 -22.62
CA THR A 115 -3.09 -3.58 -21.65
C THR A 115 -4.31 -2.96 -20.98
N ASP A 116 -5.41 -3.70 -20.92
CA ASP A 116 -6.58 -3.33 -20.15
C ASP A 116 -6.33 -3.64 -18.67
N TYR A 117 -6.36 -2.60 -17.84
CA TYR A 117 -6.21 -2.70 -16.40
C TYR A 117 -7.55 -2.55 -15.70
N SER A 118 -7.82 -3.43 -14.74
CA SER A 118 -8.95 -3.26 -13.83
C SER A 118 -8.74 -2.04 -12.92
N GLN A 119 -9.81 -1.45 -12.41
CA GLN A 119 -9.75 -0.33 -11.46
C GLN A 119 -8.83 -0.63 -10.26
N ARG A 120 -8.87 -1.86 -9.75
CA ARG A 120 -8.02 -2.30 -8.64
C ARG A 120 -6.53 -2.29 -8.99
N GLU A 121 -6.17 -2.73 -10.20
CA GLU A 121 -4.78 -2.70 -10.67
C GLU A 121 -4.31 -1.26 -10.84
N ILE A 122 -5.17 -0.38 -11.37
CA ILE A 122 -4.84 1.04 -11.52
C ILE A 122 -4.61 1.70 -10.15
N ILE A 123 -5.49 1.46 -9.17
CA ILE A 123 -5.32 1.99 -7.81
C ILE A 123 -4.03 1.45 -7.17
N ASN A 124 -3.63 0.21 -7.46
CA ASN A 124 -2.39 -0.34 -6.94
C ASN A 124 -1.13 0.38 -7.42
N PHE A 125 -1.16 1.09 -8.56
CA PHE A 125 -0.03 1.94 -8.97
C PHE A 125 0.28 3.03 -7.95
N LEU A 126 -0.73 3.54 -7.22
CA LEU A 126 -0.54 4.53 -6.15
C LEU A 126 0.35 4.01 -5.00
N MET A 127 0.42 2.68 -4.83
CA MET A 127 1.21 2.01 -3.81
C MET A 127 2.62 1.64 -4.28
N MET A 128 2.96 1.92 -5.54
CA MET A 128 4.28 1.60 -6.09
C MET A 128 5.32 2.64 -5.69
N PRO A 129 6.56 2.23 -5.43
CA PRO A 129 7.64 3.14 -5.12
C PRO A 129 7.82 4.21 -6.20
N GLY A 130 7.90 5.47 -5.79
CA GLY A 130 8.14 6.59 -6.70
C GLY A 130 6.93 7.02 -7.53
N PHE A 131 5.77 6.38 -7.43
CA PHE A 131 4.58 6.81 -8.15
C PHE A 131 4.03 8.15 -7.64
N SER A 132 3.99 8.33 -6.33
CA SER A 132 3.47 9.53 -5.64
C SER A 132 4.54 10.59 -5.44
N THR A 133 5.31 10.94 -6.46
CA THR A 133 6.18 12.11 -6.36
C THR A 133 5.41 13.36 -6.76
N ASN A 134 4.72 13.99 -5.82
CA ASN A 134 4.65 15.43 -5.88
C ASN A 134 6.07 15.95 -5.69
N THR A 135 6.61 16.60 -6.73
CA THR A 135 7.92 17.26 -6.73
C THR A 135 7.97 18.46 -5.78
N GLU A 136 6.87 18.82 -5.17
CA GLU A 136 6.80 19.81 -4.12
C GLU A 136 6.86 19.09 -2.76
N VAL A 137 8.03 19.20 -2.12
CA VAL A 137 8.20 18.93 -0.69
C VAL A 137 7.34 19.97 0.01
N THR A 138 6.07 19.63 0.27
CA THR A 138 5.24 20.48 1.12
C THR A 138 5.85 20.48 2.52
N GLU A 139 5.88 21.63 3.19
CA GLU A 139 6.43 21.84 4.55
C GLU A 139 5.91 20.81 5.59
N PHE A 140 4.87 20.08 5.26
CA PHE A 140 4.22 19.06 6.10
C PHE A 140 4.71 17.65 5.88
N SER A 141 5.31 17.37 4.72
CA SER A 141 5.84 16.05 4.38
C SER A 141 7.35 16.01 4.56
N GLY A 142 7.86 16.42 5.71
CA GLY A 142 9.30 16.58 6.04
C GLY A 142 10.24 15.42 5.66
N ARG A 143 9.76 14.40 4.91
CA ARG A 143 10.54 13.26 4.40
C ARG A 143 10.03 12.69 3.07
N GLY A 144 9.18 13.36 2.27
CA GLY A 144 8.72 12.79 0.99
C GLY A 144 8.05 11.41 1.15
N VAL A 145 7.17 11.26 2.13
CA VAL A 145 6.51 9.99 2.45
C VAL A 145 5.36 9.79 1.48
N GLY A 146 5.40 8.72 0.68
CA GLY A 146 4.33 8.29 -0.22
C GLY A 146 3.53 7.11 0.34
N MET A 147 2.51 6.66 -0.41
CA MET A 147 1.72 5.47 -0.05
C MET A 147 2.56 4.18 -0.07
N ASP A 148 3.66 4.15 -0.80
CA ASP A 148 4.66 3.08 -0.78
C ASP A 148 5.32 2.91 0.61
N VAL A 149 5.60 4.03 1.29
CA VAL A 149 6.14 3.99 2.66
C VAL A 149 5.09 3.52 3.66
N VAL A 150 3.82 3.95 3.49
CA VAL A 150 2.69 3.43 4.28
C VAL A 150 2.61 1.91 4.13
N LYS A 151 2.61 1.43 2.90
CA LYS A 151 2.57 -0.01 2.59
C LYS A 151 3.73 -0.75 3.25
N LYS A 152 4.97 -0.27 3.07
CA LYS A 152 6.17 -0.89 3.67
C LYS A 152 6.10 -0.94 5.19
N ASN A 153 5.62 0.12 5.85
CA ASN A 153 5.51 0.15 7.31
C ASN A 153 4.47 -0.86 7.82
N ILE A 154 3.32 -0.97 7.14
CA ILE A 154 2.29 -1.95 7.50
C ILE A 154 2.77 -3.39 7.23
N GLU A 155 3.44 -3.64 6.10
CA GLU A 155 4.02 -4.94 5.78
C GLU A 155 5.11 -5.35 6.79
N SER A 156 5.86 -4.41 7.35
CA SER A 156 6.90 -4.71 8.37
C SER A 156 6.35 -5.30 9.67
N VAL A 157 5.07 -5.08 9.95
CA VAL A 157 4.35 -5.69 11.08
C VAL A 157 3.45 -6.87 10.65
N GLY A 158 3.69 -7.41 9.45
CA GLY A 158 2.93 -8.53 8.89
C GLY A 158 1.53 -8.14 8.39
N GLY A 159 1.23 -6.85 8.30
CA GLY A 159 -0.05 -6.36 7.84
C GLY A 159 -0.13 -6.18 6.32
N ILE A 160 -1.32 -5.88 5.85
CA ILE A 160 -1.60 -5.56 4.43
C ILE A 160 -2.37 -4.25 4.32
N VAL A 161 -2.15 -3.54 3.22
CA VAL A 161 -2.87 -2.31 2.85
C VAL A 161 -3.72 -2.58 1.63
N LEU A 162 -5.00 -2.27 1.72
CA LEU A 162 -5.94 -2.34 0.61
C LEU A 162 -6.54 -0.95 0.40
N MET A 163 -6.67 -0.54 -0.85
CA MET A 163 -7.33 0.72 -1.21
C MET A 163 -8.42 0.44 -2.23
N THR A 164 -9.57 1.04 -2.00
CA THR A 164 -10.69 1.09 -2.93
C THR A 164 -11.15 2.53 -3.07
N SER A 165 -11.58 2.91 -4.25
CA SER A 165 -12.06 4.27 -4.50
C SER A 165 -13.11 4.24 -5.60
N GLU A 166 -14.04 5.16 -5.53
CA GLU A 166 -14.99 5.44 -6.59
C GLU A 166 -14.97 6.94 -6.88
N PHE A 167 -14.70 7.29 -8.14
CA PHE A 167 -14.61 8.68 -8.56
C PHE A 167 -15.92 9.42 -8.28
N GLY A 168 -15.85 10.56 -7.63
CA GLY A 168 -16.98 11.34 -7.17
C GLY A 168 -17.56 10.91 -5.81
N LYS A 169 -17.14 9.78 -5.24
CA LYS A 169 -17.68 9.27 -3.96
C LYS A 169 -16.68 9.20 -2.82
N GLY A 170 -15.38 9.13 -3.16
CA GLY A 170 -14.31 9.12 -2.17
C GLY A 170 -13.43 7.88 -2.20
N THR A 171 -12.60 7.73 -1.17
CA THR A 171 -11.60 6.67 -1.06
C THR A 171 -11.68 5.97 0.29
N CYS A 172 -11.50 4.65 0.28
CA CYS A 172 -11.37 3.84 1.49
C CYS A 172 -10.02 3.13 1.48
N THR A 173 -9.20 3.39 2.49
CA THR A 173 -7.96 2.65 2.76
C THR A 173 -8.17 1.75 3.97
N THR A 174 -7.94 0.45 3.80
CA THR A 174 -8.07 -0.57 4.84
C THR A 174 -6.69 -1.12 5.19
N LEU A 175 -6.33 -1.05 6.46
CA LEU A 175 -5.16 -1.69 7.05
C LEU A 175 -5.62 -2.93 7.80
N LYS A 176 -5.07 -4.10 7.50
CA LYS A 176 -5.30 -5.34 8.25
C LYS A 176 -3.99 -5.77 8.88
N ILE A 177 -3.97 -5.90 10.19
CA ILE A 177 -2.76 -6.18 10.96
C ILE A 177 -3.03 -7.38 11.85
N PRO A 178 -2.27 -8.49 11.70
CA PRO A 178 -2.44 -9.66 12.55
C PRO A 178 -2.09 -9.32 14.00
N LEU A 179 -2.91 -9.81 14.95
CA LEU A 179 -2.65 -9.67 16.38
C LEU A 179 -1.69 -10.74 16.92
N THR A 180 -1.58 -11.83 16.22
CA THR A 180 -0.57 -12.84 16.50
C THR A 180 0.73 -12.45 15.84
N THR A 181 1.85 -12.61 16.52
CA THR A 181 3.16 -12.67 15.83
C THR A 181 2.98 -13.63 14.66
N ALA A 182 3.16 -13.12 13.45
CA ALA A 182 3.06 -13.97 12.28
C ALA A 182 4.15 -15.04 12.42
N ILE A 183 3.77 -16.22 12.88
CA ILE A 183 4.61 -17.40 12.73
C ILE A 183 4.59 -17.65 11.24
N MET A 184 5.61 -17.15 10.56
CA MET A 184 5.82 -17.45 9.15
C MET A 184 6.51 -18.80 9.08
N ASP A 185 5.77 -19.80 8.66
CA ASP A 185 6.40 -21.05 8.22
C ASP A 185 7.27 -20.72 7.02
N GLY A 186 8.55 -20.96 7.16
CA GLY A 186 9.55 -20.68 6.14
C GLY A 186 10.35 -21.93 5.78
N MET A 187 10.73 -22.05 4.52
CA MET A 187 11.70 -23.02 4.08
C MET A 187 13.09 -22.38 4.14
N GLU A 188 14.01 -22.99 4.87
CA GLU A 188 15.41 -22.59 4.86
C GLU A 188 16.13 -23.15 3.63
N VAL A 189 16.81 -22.27 2.90
CA VAL A 189 17.61 -22.59 1.72
C VAL A 189 19.04 -22.15 1.96
N SER A 190 19.98 -23.06 1.82
CA SER A 190 21.42 -22.75 1.93
C SER A 190 21.98 -22.39 0.56
N VAL A 191 22.69 -21.27 0.49
CA VAL A 191 23.42 -20.84 -0.70
C VAL A 191 24.87 -20.54 -0.27
N GLY A 192 25.78 -21.43 -0.57
CA GLY A 192 27.14 -21.36 -0.02
C GLY A 192 27.11 -21.49 1.50
N ASP A 193 27.66 -20.48 2.19
CA ASP A 193 27.67 -20.41 3.66
C ASP A 193 26.52 -19.57 4.25
N SER A 194 25.64 -19.03 3.39
CA SER A 194 24.51 -18.21 3.79
C SER A 194 23.20 -19.04 3.81
N ILE A 195 22.36 -18.74 4.80
CA ILE A 195 21.02 -19.35 4.94
C ILE A 195 19.98 -18.27 4.67
N PHE A 196 19.03 -18.58 3.79
CA PHE A 196 17.88 -17.74 3.47
C PHE A 196 16.60 -18.44 3.91
N THR A 197 15.65 -17.68 4.44
CA THR A 197 14.31 -18.18 4.76
C THR A 197 13.31 -17.67 3.73
N ILE A 198 12.68 -18.59 3.01
CA ILE A 198 11.64 -18.28 2.03
C ILE A 198 10.28 -18.61 2.65
N PRO A 199 9.33 -17.65 2.77
CA PRO A 199 8.00 -17.92 3.29
C PRO A 199 7.29 -19.02 2.48
N LEU A 200 6.76 -20.06 3.13
CA LEU A 200 6.09 -21.19 2.46
C LEU A 200 4.95 -20.75 1.53
N GLN A 201 4.23 -19.69 1.90
CA GLN A 201 3.16 -19.12 1.06
C GLN A 201 3.63 -18.60 -0.30
N ASN A 202 4.93 -18.32 -0.45
CA ASN A 202 5.54 -17.86 -1.71
C ASN A 202 6.08 -19.02 -2.55
N ILE A 203 6.08 -20.24 -2.01
CA ILE A 203 6.59 -21.43 -2.68
C ILE A 203 5.41 -22.18 -3.31
N ARG A 204 5.36 -22.24 -4.62
CA ARG A 204 4.37 -23.07 -5.33
C ARG A 204 4.83 -24.52 -5.44
N GLN A 205 6.11 -24.71 -5.73
CA GLN A 205 6.70 -26.01 -5.94
C GLN A 205 8.22 -25.94 -5.78
N SER A 206 8.82 -26.99 -5.25
CA SER A 206 10.27 -27.22 -5.27
C SER A 206 10.61 -28.44 -6.13
N PHE A 207 11.69 -28.39 -6.86
CA PHE A 207 12.16 -29.50 -7.68
C PHE A 207 13.68 -29.41 -7.86
N ASN A 208 14.32 -30.54 -8.22
CA ASN A 208 15.73 -30.55 -8.50
C ASN A 208 16.00 -29.93 -9.88
N ALA A 209 16.89 -28.96 -9.97
CA ALA A 209 17.23 -28.27 -11.21
C ALA A 209 17.87 -29.21 -12.27
N SER A 210 18.46 -30.35 -11.85
CA SER A 210 19.00 -31.36 -12.77
C SER A 210 17.91 -32.05 -13.60
N GLU A 211 16.65 -32.01 -13.17
CA GLU A 211 15.49 -32.57 -13.88
C GLU A 211 14.79 -31.52 -14.76
N ALA A 212 15.23 -30.26 -14.68
CA ALA A 212 14.62 -29.16 -15.41
C ALA A 212 15.44 -28.82 -16.66
N GLU A 213 14.73 -28.58 -17.77
CA GLU A 213 15.33 -28.05 -18.99
C GLU A 213 15.53 -26.53 -18.84
N VAL A 214 16.80 -26.10 -18.71
CA VAL A 214 17.15 -24.67 -18.64
C VAL A 214 17.37 -24.17 -20.07
N ILE A 215 16.57 -23.20 -20.49
CA ILE A 215 16.64 -22.57 -21.80
C ILE A 215 17.29 -21.20 -21.63
N HIS A 216 18.24 -20.90 -22.50
CA HIS A 216 18.88 -19.59 -22.57
C HIS A 216 18.23 -18.76 -23.68
N ASP A 217 17.48 -17.73 -23.31
CA ASP A 217 16.91 -16.77 -24.26
C ASP A 217 17.80 -15.53 -24.31
N ALA A 218 18.13 -15.08 -25.53
CA ALA A 218 19.02 -13.94 -25.74
C ALA A 218 18.46 -12.61 -25.23
N MET A 219 17.14 -12.48 -25.05
CA MET A 219 16.46 -11.27 -24.62
C MET A 219 15.94 -11.36 -23.16
N GLN A 220 15.62 -12.55 -22.66
CA GLN A 220 14.99 -12.77 -21.36
C GLN A 220 15.88 -13.50 -20.35
N GLY A 221 17.09 -13.92 -20.75
CA GLY A 221 18.02 -14.62 -19.89
C GLY A 221 17.69 -16.11 -19.71
N GLU A 222 18.05 -16.67 -18.55
CA GLU A 222 17.76 -18.08 -18.24
C GLU A 222 16.30 -18.29 -17.88
N MET A 223 15.70 -19.32 -18.47
CA MET A 223 14.31 -19.73 -18.21
C MET A 223 14.24 -21.24 -17.98
N ILE A 224 13.29 -21.69 -17.18
CA ILE A 224 12.96 -23.09 -16.99
C ILE A 224 11.57 -23.36 -17.57
N SER A 225 11.46 -24.42 -18.42
CA SER A 225 10.19 -24.94 -18.88
C SER A 225 9.65 -25.96 -17.87
N LYS A 226 8.45 -25.74 -17.35
CA LYS A 226 7.77 -26.69 -16.46
C LYS A 226 6.27 -26.67 -16.71
N MET A 227 5.65 -27.84 -16.98
CA MET A 227 4.21 -27.99 -17.24
C MET A 227 3.68 -26.97 -18.28
N ASP A 228 4.32 -26.88 -19.43
CA ASP A 228 3.99 -25.97 -20.54
C ASP A 228 4.07 -24.46 -20.20
N ASN A 229 4.70 -24.10 -19.09
CA ASN A 229 4.98 -22.72 -18.73
C ASN A 229 6.49 -22.47 -18.66
N PHE A 230 6.87 -21.22 -18.99
CA PHE A 230 8.24 -20.74 -18.87
C PHE A 230 8.36 -19.82 -17.66
N TYR A 231 9.36 -20.09 -16.82
CA TYR A 231 9.64 -19.32 -15.62
C TYR A 231 11.06 -18.75 -15.70
N PRO A 232 11.25 -17.45 -15.43
CA PRO A 232 12.59 -16.87 -15.37
C PRO A 232 13.37 -17.46 -14.20
N VAL A 233 14.67 -17.69 -14.40
CA VAL A 233 15.59 -18.21 -13.40
C VAL A 233 16.33 -17.04 -12.75
N VAL A 234 16.30 -16.99 -11.42
CA VAL A 234 17.12 -16.07 -10.62
C VAL A 234 18.10 -16.89 -9.80
N ARG A 235 19.39 -16.75 -10.08
CA ARG A 235 20.46 -17.44 -9.33
C ARG A 235 20.80 -16.63 -8.10
N LEU A 236 20.41 -17.10 -6.91
CA LEU A 236 20.63 -16.37 -5.66
C LEU A 236 22.11 -16.09 -5.37
N HIS A 237 23.00 -17.01 -5.73
CA HIS A 237 24.43 -16.79 -5.54
C HIS A 237 24.97 -15.63 -6.39
N GLU A 238 24.48 -15.45 -7.62
CA GLU A 238 24.86 -14.32 -8.47
C GLU A 238 24.22 -13.01 -7.96
N LEU A 239 22.91 -13.06 -7.60
CA LEU A 239 22.18 -11.90 -7.12
C LEU A 239 22.81 -11.28 -5.85
N TYR A 240 23.33 -12.14 -4.95
CA TYR A 240 23.93 -11.72 -3.68
C TYR A 240 25.46 -11.77 -3.67
N GLY A 241 26.11 -12.10 -4.79
CA GLY A 241 27.57 -12.19 -4.88
C GLY A 241 28.18 -13.28 -3.99
N LEU A 242 27.47 -14.38 -3.78
CA LEU A 242 27.88 -15.50 -2.94
C LEU A 242 28.65 -16.54 -3.74
N GLN A 243 29.60 -17.22 -3.08
CA GLN A 243 30.29 -18.35 -3.69
C GLN A 243 29.44 -19.62 -3.53
N PRO A 244 29.01 -20.28 -4.63
CA PRO A 244 28.37 -21.59 -4.53
C PRO A 244 29.34 -22.62 -4.00
N LYS A 245 28.89 -23.54 -3.15
CA LYS A 245 29.69 -24.70 -2.72
C LYS A 245 29.58 -25.80 -3.74
#